data_8adeea726ea64d501ccc3a3842b0f500
#
_entry.id   8adeea726ea64d501ccc3a3842b0f500
#
_cell.length_a   1.000
_cell.length_b   1.000
_cell.length_c   1.000
_cell.angle_alpha   90.00
_cell.angle_beta   90.00
_cell.angle_gamma   90.00
#
_symmetry.space_group_name_H-M   'P 1'
#
loop_
_entity.id
_entity.type
_entity.pdbx_description
1 polymer ?
#
loop_
_entity_poly.entity_id
_entity_poly.type
_entity_poly.pdbx_seq_one_letter_code
_entity_poly.pdbx_strand_id
1 'polypeptide(L)'
;MKTLALAALFMGGLLVSTSAHAIVDMKNANYSNTWVDLEVPGTGYELKISRTYNSRSLLNGIFGFGWCSDFETRIEKTAEGNLKLVECGAGQETYYYPREFGRKEIDRTIGLITSRMRDSKKFEDRQLKSLAEQMVSDHDMRAQYAAEFKVAIPVKEGTQFFANGREVENIVFAKGYYTRNLTDSSSMRFSHEGRLTHLYDKNGNFLKFDYDKDVIREVVDNNGRRMSFKFYTNKKVKSIVGPNGINAEYKYANLDDLASVKNGWNNTYTYEYDELHNLTKAGYPDNTFIALTYDKKNDWVTSFTDRQKCVENYKYEFSDSEPKMHYWANVKKTCGKEVVNESKHEFWFKTRKDGQVFLQRVASTINGNITDIAYHEVFGKPVSIRRNNEMSTFEYFTNGQVKRKATSLAAFVYDYDKASRKVASVVVSFMNDKGKVAQTKKTEFRYDKKGNLTFATNTDGQKVQMTYDNRGRIASITDHAKKVVKIEYEDRFGKPSVVHRPGLGTIKVAYKSNGDIDKVSSNEGPTVAMQVASTFNNLLDILSPATAEVYN
;
A
#
# COMPACT_ATOMS: atom_id res chain seq x y z
N MET A 1 -19.40 -9.86 -28.21
CA MET A 1 -18.71 -11.03 -27.66
C MET A 1 -17.30 -11.30 -28.24
N LYS A 2 -16.96 -10.87 -29.46
CA LYS A 2 -15.61 -11.07 -30.04
C LYS A 2 -14.52 -10.13 -29.49
N THR A 3 -14.88 -9.01 -28.92
CA THR A 3 -13.99 -8.00 -28.32
C THR A 3 -13.61 -8.25 -26.86
N LEU A 4 -14.41 -9.01 -26.10
CA LEU A 4 -14.15 -9.26 -24.69
C LEU A 4 -13.01 -10.27 -24.43
N ALA A 5 -12.84 -11.27 -25.31
CA ALA A 5 -11.78 -12.28 -25.12
C ALA A 5 -10.37 -11.75 -25.39
N LEU A 6 -10.23 -10.76 -26.30
CA LEU A 6 -8.94 -10.10 -26.55
C LEU A 6 -8.56 -9.10 -25.45
N ALA A 7 -9.55 -8.41 -24.88
CA ALA A 7 -9.33 -7.51 -23.75
C ALA A 7 -8.80 -8.25 -22.50
N ALA A 8 -9.27 -9.46 -22.24
CA ALA A 8 -8.80 -10.29 -21.13
C ALA A 8 -7.31 -10.71 -21.27
N LEU A 9 -6.81 -10.87 -22.49
CA LEU A 9 -5.41 -11.26 -22.75
C LEU A 9 -4.42 -10.12 -22.52
N PHE A 10 -4.86 -8.87 -22.72
CA PHE A 10 -4.05 -7.67 -22.51
C PHE A 10 -4.26 -7.06 -21.12
N MET A 11 -5.28 -7.52 -20.37
CA MET A 11 -5.55 -7.13 -18.99
C MET A 11 -4.71 -7.87 -17.93
N GLY A 12 -3.83 -8.79 -18.31
CA GLY A 12 -2.91 -9.46 -17.39
C GLY A 12 -1.84 -8.54 -16.74
N GLY A 13 -1.86 -7.25 -17.05
CA GLY A 13 -1.08 -6.20 -16.37
C GLY A 13 -1.96 -5.08 -15.80
N LEU A 14 -3.27 -5.16 -16.00
CA LEU A 14 -4.21 -4.40 -15.20
C LEU A 14 -4.31 -5.12 -13.85
N LEU A 15 -3.47 -4.71 -12.89
CA LEU A 15 -3.98 -4.51 -11.56
C LEU A 15 -5.40 -3.98 -11.76
N VAL A 16 -6.40 -4.75 -11.38
CA VAL A 16 -7.70 -4.20 -11.11
C VAL A 16 -7.37 -3.03 -10.20
N SER A 17 -7.35 -1.83 -10.76
CA SER A 17 -7.54 -0.65 -9.95
C SER A 17 -8.90 -0.91 -9.34
N THR A 18 -8.90 -1.56 -8.18
CA THR A 18 -9.99 -1.44 -7.25
C THR A 18 -10.12 0.06 -7.17
N SER A 19 -11.18 0.57 -7.81
CA SER A 19 -11.62 1.93 -7.57
C SER A 19 -11.52 2.05 -6.06
N ALA A 20 -10.60 2.88 -5.56
CA ALA A 20 -10.50 3.09 -4.14
C ALA A 20 -11.86 3.65 -3.75
N HIS A 21 -12.73 2.76 -3.29
CA HIS A 21 -14.03 3.18 -2.80
C HIS A 21 -13.71 4.07 -1.61
N ALA A 22 -14.20 5.29 -1.65
CA ALA A 22 -14.20 6.17 -0.51
C ALA A 22 -14.78 5.38 0.67
N ILE A 23 -13.97 5.15 1.69
CA ILE A 23 -14.34 4.32 2.84
C ILE A 23 -14.09 5.14 4.10
N VAL A 24 -15.10 5.20 4.96
CA VAL A 24 -14.91 5.63 6.33
C VAL A 24 -14.36 4.44 7.12
N ASP A 25 -13.16 4.57 7.66
CA ASP A 25 -12.57 3.54 8.52
C ASP A 25 -13.26 3.57 9.89
N MET A 26 -14.04 2.54 10.18
CA MET A 26 -14.82 2.41 11.42
C MET A 26 -13.95 2.37 12.68
N LYS A 27 -12.67 1.98 12.55
CA LYS A 27 -11.75 1.90 13.68
C LYS A 27 -11.32 3.28 14.22
N ASN A 28 -11.23 4.27 13.36
CA ASN A 28 -10.72 5.61 13.72
C ASN A 28 -11.57 6.76 13.19
N ALA A 29 -12.75 6.46 12.63
CA ALA A 29 -13.68 7.42 12.06
C ALA A 29 -13.09 8.30 10.94
N ASN A 30 -12.10 7.77 10.22
CA ASN A 30 -11.37 8.46 9.17
C ASN A 30 -12.02 8.26 7.81
N TYR A 31 -12.27 9.33 7.08
CA TYR A 31 -12.57 9.25 5.65
C TYR A 31 -11.26 9.32 4.85
N SER A 32 -11.10 8.40 3.92
CA SER A 32 -9.97 8.41 2.98
C SER A 32 -10.45 8.12 1.57
N ASN A 33 -9.93 8.86 0.59
CA ASN A 33 -10.19 8.63 -0.82
C ASN A 33 -9.00 9.09 -1.67
N THR A 34 -8.78 8.43 -2.81
CA THR A 34 -7.67 8.70 -3.72
C THR A 34 -8.19 9.12 -5.09
N TRP A 35 -7.61 10.18 -5.64
CA TRP A 35 -7.85 10.67 -7.01
C TRP A 35 -6.57 10.57 -7.82
N VAL A 36 -6.70 10.12 -9.06
CA VAL A 36 -5.59 10.10 -10.03
C VAL A 36 -5.69 11.35 -10.90
N ASP A 37 -4.64 12.17 -10.90
CA ASP A 37 -4.63 13.42 -11.62
C ASP A 37 -3.90 13.32 -12.96
N LEU A 38 -2.89 12.46 -13.05
CA LEU A 38 -2.11 12.25 -14.26
C LEU A 38 -1.57 10.82 -14.24
N GLU A 39 -1.65 10.14 -15.38
CA GLU A 39 -1.09 8.81 -15.55
C GLU A 39 -0.58 8.65 -16.99
N VAL A 40 0.68 8.25 -17.12
CA VAL A 40 1.31 7.91 -18.38
C VAL A 40 1.92 6.52 -18.23
N PRO A 41 1.32 5.50 -18.86
CA PRO A 41 1.80 4.13 -18.80
C PRO A 41 3.27 4.03 -19.24
N GLY A 42 4.01 3.11 -18.65
CA GLY A 42 5.41 2.90 -18.97
C GLY A 42 5.95 1.55 -18.55
N THR A 43 7.14 1.22 -19.03
CA THR A 43 7.85 0.02 -18.64
C THR A 43 8.41 0.18 -17.22
N GLY A 44 8.06 -0.74 -16.34
CA GLY A 44 8.44 -0.74 -14.92
C GLY A 44 7.51 0.15 -14.11
N TYR A 45 7.88 1.42 -13.94
CA TYR A 45 7.02 2.39 -13.28
C TYR A 45 6.23 3.23 -14.26
N GLU A 46 4.96 3.44 -13.96
CA GLU A 46 4.12 4.45 -14.60
C GLU A 46 4.45 5.83 -14.03
N LEU A 47 4.44 6.84 -14.89
CA LEU A 47 4.45 8.22 -14.44
C LEU A 47 3.04 8.60 -14.02
N LYS A 48 2.76 8.46 -12.73
CA LYS A 48 1.43 8.63 -12.15
C LYS A 48 1.45 9.58 -10.98
N ILE A 49 0.52 10.50 -10.94
CA ILE A 49 0.21 11.33 -9.77
C ILE A 49 -1.14 10.91 -9.24
N SER A 50 -1.14 10.41 -8.03
CA SER A 50 -2.33 10.20 -7.21
C SER A 50 -2.24 11.05 -5.96
N ARG A 51 -3.39 11.57 -5.53
CA ARG A 51 -3.57 12.31 -4.28
C ARG A 51 -4.58 11.57 -3.42
N THR A 52 -4.22 11.39 -2.18
CA THR A 52 -5.12 10.80 -1.19
C THR A 52 -5.48 11.87 -0.17
N TYR A 53 -6.78 12.08 0.03
CA TYR A 53 -7.30 12.82 1.16
C TYR A 53 -7.48 11.87 2.35
N ASN A 54 -7.13 12.35 3.54
CA ASN A 54 -7.29 11.63 4.78
C ASN A 54 -7.75 12.61 5.86
N SER A 55 -8.99 12.48 6.31
CA SER A 55 -9.61 13.42 7.25
C SER A 55 -8.96 13.43 8.65
N ARG A 56 -8.15 12.42 8.98
CA ARG A 56 -7.41 12.33 10.25
C ARG A 56 -5.94 12.76 10.13
N SER A 57 -5.51 13.14 8.93
CA SER A 57 -4.13 13.56 8.69
C SER A 57 -3.95 15.03 9.03
N LEU A 58 -2.97 15.33 9.86
CA LEU A 58 -2.51 16.69 10.13
C LEU A 58 -1.42 17.15 9.14
N LEU A 59 -1.15 16.36 8.11
CA LEU A 59 -0.17 16.69 7.07
C LEU A 59 -0.69 17.86 6.24
N ASN A 60 0.10 18.92 6.18
CA ASN A 60 -0.09 20.04 5.25
C ASN A 60 1.01 19.98 4.18
N GLY A 61 0.88 19.01 3.28
CA GLY A 61 1.85 18.69 2.23
C GLY A 61 1.76 19.59 1.00
N ILE A 62 2.37 19.14 -0.08
CA ILE A 62 2.40 19.92 -1.35
C ILE A 62 1.02 20.08 -2.01
N PHE A 63 0.04 19.24 -1.66
CA PHE A 63 -1.34 19.32 -2.16
C PHE A 63 -2.32 19.97 -1.19
N GLY A 64 -1.88 20.44 -0.02
CA GLY A 64 -2.71 21.10 0.97
C GLY A 64 -2.98 20.23 2.21
N PHE A 65 -3.81 20.79 3.12
CA PHE A 65 -4.10 20.15 4.40
C PHE A 65 -4.95 18.88 4.22
N GLY A 66 -4.54 17.79 4.87
CA GLY A 66 -5.20 16.48 4.77
C GLY A 66 -4.92 15.71 3.47
N TRP A 67 -4.22 16.32 2.51
CA TRP A 67 -3.83 15.70 1.25
C TRP A 67 -2.39 15.25 1.24
N CYS A 68 -2.13 14.12 0.63
CA CYS A 68 -0.78 13.62 0.39
C CYS A 68 -0.66 12.88 -0.95
N SER A 69 0.57 12.67 -1.39
CA SER A 69 0.94 11.78 -2.49
C SER A 69 2.01 10.80 -2.01
N ASP A 70 2.11 9.63 -2.65
CA ASP A 70 3.19 8.66 -2.38
C ASP A 70 4.58 9.27 -2.61
N PHE A 71 4.68 10.34 -3.40
CA PHE A 71 5.91 11.09 -3.64
C PHE A 71 6.38 11.91 -2.44
N GLU A 72 5.53 12.11 -1.43
CA GLU A 72 5.86 12.76 -0.17
C GLU A 72 6.32 11.77 0.91
N THR A 73 6.45 10.48 0.57
CA THR A 73 7.01 9.47 1.47
C THR A 73 8.41 9.88 1.90
N ARG A 74 8.66 9.87 3.22
CA ARG A 74 9.92 10.31 3.78
C ARG A 74 10.31 9.55 5.04
N ILE A 75 11.58 9.61 5.35
CA ILE A 75 12.14 9.13 6.62
C ILE A 75 12.45 10.32 7.52
N GLU A 76 11.99 10.27 8.76
CA GLU A 76 12.37 11.17 9.83
C GLU A 76 13.22 10.41 10.86
N LYS A 77 14.25 11.07 11.41
CA LYS A 77 15.11 10.47 12.44
C LYS A 77 14.55 10.79 13.82
N THR A 78 14.46 9.80 14.69
CA THR A 78 14.13 10.02 16.10
C THR A 78 15.37 10.51 16.88
N ALA A 79 15.14 10.97 18.10
CA ALA A 79 16.23 11.39 18.99
C ALA A 79 17.28 10.30 19.23
N GLU A 80 16.84 9.06 19.31
CA GLU A 80 17.68 7.87 19.54
C GLU A 80 18.40 7.39 18.27
N GLY A 81 18.16 8.02 17.11
CA GLY A 81 18.70 7.59 15.82
C GLY A 81 17.92 6.43 15.18
N ASN A 82 16.72 6.13 15.64
CA ASN A 82 15.79 5.25 14.96
C ASN A 82 15.13 5.99 13.79
N LEU A 83 14.37 5.28 12.97
CA LEU A 83 13.72 5.86 11.80
C LEU A 83 12.20 5.81 11.95
N LYS A 84 11.55 6.92 11.63
CA LYS A 84 10.11 7.03 11.43
C LYS A 84 9.87 7.18 9.93
N LEU A 85 9.24 6.19 9.31
CA LEU A 85 8.78 6.26 7.93
C LEU A 85 7.38 6.88 7.93
N VAL A 86 7.21 7.97 7.19
CA VAL A 86 5.93 8.65 6.97
C VAL A 86 5.49 8.36 5.54
N GLU A 87 4.36 7.67 5.40
CA GLU A 87 3.79 7.29 4.09
C GLU A 87 2.46 8.00 3.86
N CYS A 88 2.14 8.26 2.59
CA CYS A 88 0.82 8.72 2.20
C CYS A 88 -0.23 7.60 2.39
N GLY A 89 -1.48 7.97 2.47
CA GLY A 89 -2.61 7.07 2.67
C GLY A 89 -3.22 7.24 4.05
N ALA A 90 -3.14 6.26 4.91
CA ALA A 90 -3.74 6.32 6.24
C ALA A 90 -2.99 7.20 7.26
N GLY A 91 -2.06 8.04 6.80
CA GLY A 91 -1.19 8.82 7.70
C GLY A 91 -0.33 7.90 8.57
N GLN A 92 0.02 6.72 8.07
CA GLN A 92 0.73 5.72 8.86
C GLN A 92 2.18 6.13 9.06
N GLU A 93 2.50 6.36 10.30
CA GLU A 93 3.87 6.42 10.77
C GLU A 93 4.30 5.01 11.17
N THR A 94 5.40 4.54 10.57
CA THR A 94 5.98 3.24 10.92
C THR A 94 7.36 3.46 11.49
N TYR A 95 7.59 2.99 12.71
CA TYR A 95 8.88 3.09 13.38
C TYR A 95 9.73 1.86 13.07
N TYR A 96 10.98 2.11 12.69
CA TYR A 96 11.99 1.11 12.40
C TYR A 96 13.16 1.24 13.38
N TYR A 97 13.58 0.11 13.94
CA TYR A 97 14.59 0.03 14.99
C TYR A 97 15.73 -0.90 14.58
N PRO A 98 16.98 -0.64 14.98
CA PRO A 98 18.01 -1.66 14.98
C PRO A 98 17.60 -2.85 15.86
N ARG A 99 18.06 -4.06 15.55
CA ARG A 99 17.70 -5.26 16.33
C ARG A 99 18.10 -5.18 17.81
N GLU A 100 19.18 -4.45 18.08
CA GLU A 100 19.76 -4.28 19.41
C GLU A 100 19.21 -3.07 20.16
N PHE A 101 18.24 -2.34 19.57
CA PHE A 101 17.63 -1.19 20.21
C PHE A 101 16.85 -1.61 21.46
N GLY A 102 17.08 -0.89 22.57
CA GLY A 102 16.42 -1.16 23.81
C GLY A 102 16.58 -0.03 24.83
N ARG A 103 16.39 -0.36 26.09
CA ARG A 103 16.40 0.59 27.20
C ARG A 103 17.71 1.39 27.30
N LYS A 104 18.84 0.76 27.03
CA LYS A 104 20.17 1.39 27.08
C LYS A 104 20.31 2.58 26.14
N GLU A 105 19.77 2.46 24.94
CA GLU A 105 19.77 3.53 23.93
C GLU A 105 18.86 4.69 24.33
N ILE A 106 17.72 4.38 24.93
CA ILE A 106 16.79 5.37 25.50
C ILE A 106 17.47 6.14 26.64
N ASP A 107 18.06 5.44 27.61
CA ASP A 107 18.75 6.06 28.74
C ASP A 107 19.91 6.93 28.31
N ARG A 108 20.68 6.49 27.29
CA ARG A 108 21.75 7.30 26.69
C ARG A 108 21.20 8.60 26.10
N THR A 109 20.12 8.54 25.36
CA THR A 109 19.49 9.72 24.75
C THR A 109 19.00 10.68 25.82
N ILE A 110 18.30 10.17 26.85
CA ILE A 110 17.83 10.97 27.98
C ILE A 110 19.03 11.64 28.71
N GLY A 111 20.12 10.90 28.91
CA GLY A 111 21.35 11.47 29.50
C GLY A 111 21.94 12.62 28.71
N LEU A 112 21.94 12.53 27.37
CA LEU A 112 22.38 13.62 26.50
C LEU A 112 21.42 14.83 26.56
N ILE A 113 20.11 14.61 26.53
CA ILE A 113 19.10 15.67 26.64
C ILE A 113 19.25 16.39 27.98
N THR A 114 19.27 15.65 29.09
CA THR A 114 19.36 16.26 30.44
C THR A 114 20.69 16.97 30.67
N SER A 115 21.80 16.50 30.07
CA SER A 115 23.07 17.21 30.08
C SER A 115 22.96 18.58 29.40
N ARG A 116 22.38 18.64 28.19
CA ARG A 116 22.15 19.89 27.47
C ARG A 116 21.18 20.84 28.19
N MET A 117 20.15 20.28 28.83
CA MET A 117 19.22 21.05 29.66
C MET A 117 19.94 21.68 30.85
N ARG A 118 20.79 20.93 31.54
CA ARG A 118 21.62 21.42 32.66
C ARG A 118 22.55 22.56 32.21
N ASP A 119 23.22 22.39 31.07
CA ASP A 119 24.11 23.40 30.49
C ASP A 119 23.38 24.71 30.17
N SER A 120 22.06 24.62 29.86
CA SER A 120 21.23 25.81 29.61
C SER A 120 20.93 26.64 30.84
N LYS A 121 21.15 26.10 32.05
CA LYS A 121 20.86 26.72 33.37
C LYS A 121 19.40 27.15 33.58
N LYS A 122 18.48 26.57 32.81
CA LYS A 122 17.02 26.85 32.90
C LYS A 122 16.26 25.92 33.82
N PHE A 123 16.89 24.82 34.27
CA PHE A 123 16.25 23.74 35.02
C PHE A 123 17.04 23.45 36.29
N GLU A 124 16.32 23.18 37.37
CA GLU A 124 16.88 22.67 38.63
C GLU A 124 17.12 21.15 38.53
N ASP A 125 18.08 20.63 39.31
CA ASP A 125 18.42 19.20 39.29
C ASP A 125 17.22 18.28 39.62
N ARG A 126 16.34 18.72 40.54
CA ARG A 126 15.11 17.99 40.87
C ARG A 126 14.14 17.90 39.67
N GLN A 127 14.00 19.01 38.92
CA GLN A 127 13.18 19.03 37.71
C GLN A 127 13.77 18.13 36.62
N LEU A 128 15.09 18.18 36.40
CA LEU A 128 15.79 17.32 35.45
C LEU A 128 15.59 15.85 35.76
N LYS A 129 15.64 15.45 37.03
CA LYS A 129 15.39 14.07 37.44
C LYS A 129 13.96 13.62 37.13
N SER A 130 12.96 14.43 37.47
CA SER A 130 11.56 14.15 37.19
C SER A 130 11.28 14.04 35.69
N LEU A 131 11.82 14.96 34.89
CA LEU A 131 11.68 14.94 33.42
C LEU A 131 12.38 13.71 32.82
N ALA A 132 13.55 13.33 33.33
CA ALA A 132 14.26 12.13 32.88
C ALA A 132 13.42 10.87 33.11
N GLU A 133 12.78 10.74 34.27
CA GLU A 133 11.88 9.62 34.60
C GLU A 133 10.67 9.56 33.65
N GLN A 134 10.04 10.70 33.35
CA GLN A 134 8.92 10.78 32.42
C GLN A 134 9.34 10.43 30.97
N MET A 135 10.48 10.96 30.52
CA MET A 135 11.02 10.68 29.20
C MET A 135 11.32 9.19 28.94
N VAL A 136 11.41 8.34 29.95
CA VAL A 136 11.62 6.90 29.76
C VAL A 136 10.52 6.24 28.96
N SER A 137 9.27 6.55 29.28
CA SER A 137 8.08 5.98 28.64
C SER A 137 7.45 6.89 27.59
N ASP A 138 7.74 8.21 27.65
CA ASP A 138 7.14 9.19 26.75
C ASP A 138 8.10 9.50 25.59
N HIS A 139 7.80 8.91 24.46
CA HIS A 139 8.55 9.09 23.20
C HIS A 139 8.44 10.52 22.66
N ASP A 140 7.25 11.11 22.73
CA ASP A 140 6.99 12.43 22.15
C ASP A 140 7.69 13.51 22.97
N MET A 141 7.67 13.39 24.30
CA MET A 141 8.44 14.25 25.18
C MET A 141 9.95 14.16 24.89
N ARG A 142 10.50 12.96 24.67
CA ARG A 142 11.92 12.82 24.27
C ARG A 142 12.20 13.50 22.94
N ALA A 143 11.34 13.33 21.96
CA ALA A 143 11.50 13.94 20.63
C ALA A 143 11.46 15.47 20.72
N GLN A 144 10.53 16.03 21.52
CA GLN A 144 10.39 17.47 21.74
C GLN A 144 11.66 18.06 22.39
N TYR A 145 12.11 17.52 23.52
CA TYR A 145 13.30 18.02 24.20
C TYR A 145 14.59 17.78 23.40
N ALA A 146 14.68 16.67 22.68
CA ALA A 146 15.81 16.44 21.78
C ALA A 146 15.88 17.50 20.67
N ALA A 147 14.75 17.86 20.08
CA ALA A 147 14.68 18.91 19.08
C ALA A 147 15.06 20.29 19.66
N GLU A 148 14.50 20.68 20.82
CA GLU A 148 14.76 21.94 21.51
C GLU A 148 16.25 22.09 21.87
N PHE A 149 16.86 21.03 22.42
CA PHE A 149 18.25 21.04 22.87
C PHE A 149 19.25 20.49 21.83
N LYS A 150 18.79 20.29 20.58
CA LYS A 150 19.60 19.85 19.44
C LYS A 150 20.38 18.56 19.71
N VAL A 151 19.73 17.61 20.37
CA VAL A 151 20.27 16.26 20.59
C VAL A 151 19.81 15.35 19.47
N ALA A 152 20.76 14.75 18.77
CA ALA A 152 20.51 13.72 17.76
C ALA A 152 21.64 12.69 17.81
N ILE A 153 21.29 11.41 17.80
CA ILE A 153 22.26 10.33 17.73
C ILE A 153 22.52 10.04 16.25
N PRO A 154 23.78 10.11 15.77
CA PRO A 154 24.11 9.80 14.39
C PRO A 154 23.84 8.32 14.07
N VAL A 155 23.25 8.08 12.91
CA VAL A 155 23.11 6.73 12.36
C VAL A 155 24.45 6.28 11.79
N LYS A 156 24.90 5.10 12.20
CA LYS A 156 26.17 4.51 11.74
C LYS A 156 25.99 3.86 10.37
N GLU A 157 27.04 3.91 9.55
CA GLU A 157 27.12 3.19 8.27
C GLU A 157 26.90 1.68 8.48
N GLY A 158 26.11 1.06 7.62
CA GLY A 158 25.77 -0.36 7.69
C GLY A 158 24.62 -0.71 8.65
N THR A 159 24.07 0.26 9.39
CA THR A 159 22.94 -0.01 10.30
C THR A 159 21.71 -0.50 9.52
N GLN A 160 21.10 -1.59 10.02
CA GLN A 160 19.86 -2.14 9.51
C GLN A 160 18.74 -1.91 10.52
N PHE A 161 17.61 -1.46 10.03
CA PHE A 161 16.42 -1.15 10.81
C PHE A 161 15.27 -2.04 10.41
N PHE A 162 14.46 -2.46 11.38
CA PHE A 162 13.32 -3.36 11.23
C PHE A 162 12.10 -2.79 11.93
N ALA A 163 10.92 -3.06 11.39
CA ALA A 163 9.65 -2.69 12.01
C ALA A 163 8.91 -3.93 12.52
N ASN A 164 8.27 -3.80 13.66
CA ASN A 164 7.43 -4.87 14.21
C ASN A 164 6.29 -5.20 13.23
N GLY A 165 6.06 -6.49 12.98
CA GLY A 165 5.06 -6.96 12.02
C GLY A 165 5.46 -6.85 10.55
N ARG A 166 6.65 -6.31 10.24
CA ARG A 166 7.21 -6.17 8.89
C ARG A 166 8.64 -6.74 8.82
N GLU A 167 8.90 -7.87 9.46
CA GLU A 167 10.25 -8.44 9.61
C GLU A 167 10.90 -8.84 8.28
N VAL A 168 10.11 -8.96 7.22
CA VAL A 168 10.59 -9.24 5.85
C VAL A 168 11.11 -7.99 5.16
N GLU A 169 10.66 -6.81 5.63
CA GLU A 169 11.14 -5.51 5.16
C GLU A 169 12.27 -5.01 6.07
N ASN A 170 13.18 -4.24 5.52
CA ASN A 170 14.17 -3.53 6.31
C ASN A 170 14.55 -2.21 5.66
N ILE A 171 15.14 -1.32 6.46
CA ILE A 171 15.81 -0.12 5.95
C ILE A 171 17.30 -0.25 6.29
N VAL A 172 18.16 -0.03 5.30
CA VAL A 172 19.62 -0.07 5.47
C VAL A 172 20.17 1.33 5.21
N PHE A 173 21.00 1.83 6.14
CA PHE A 173 21.76 3.06 5.91
C PHE A 173 23.14 2.72 5.36
N ALA A 174 23.41 3.08 4.13
CA ALA A 174 24.70 2.83 3.49
C ALA A 174 25.03 3.89 2.43
N LYS A 175 26.29 4.29 2.33
CA LYS A 175 26.80 5.27 1.36
C LYS A 175 26.03 6.61 1.41
N GLY A 176 25.61 7.02 2.60
CA GLY A 176 24.86 8.26 2.81
C GLY A 176 23.39 8.21 2.40
N TYR A 177 22.84 7.04 2.12
CA TYR A 177 21.43 6.84 1.74
C TYR A 177 20.74 5.83 2.66
N TYR A 178 19.44 6.01 2.87
CA TYR A 178 18.57 4.98 3.42
C TYR A 178 17.93 4.21 2.27
N THR A 179 18.03 2.88 2.29
CA THR A 179 17.37 2.02 1.30
C THR A 179 16.38 1.12 2.03
N ARG A 180 15.08 1.32 1.80
CA ARG A 180 14.01 0.42 2.24
C ARG A 180 13.87 -0.70 1.23
N ASN A 181 14.04 -1.93 1.66
CA ASN A 181 13.83 -3.13 0.85
C ASN A 181 12.46 -3.71 1.19
N LEU A 182 11.63 -3.92 0.18
CA LEU A 182 10.26 -4.40 0.30
C LEU A 182 10.16 -5.92 0.05
N THR A 183 9.03 -6.52 0.40
CA THR A 183 8.80 -7.96 0.29
C THR A 183 8.77 -8.47 -1.14
N ASP A 184 8.35 -7.63 -2.09
CA ASP A 184 8.29 -7.94 -3.53
C ASP A 184 9.65 -7.77 -4.25
N SER A 185 10.72 -7.48 -3.50
CA SER A 185 12.07 -7.17 -3.99
C SER A 185 12.18 -5.79 -4.66
N SER A 186 11.18 -4.94 -4.58
CA SER A 186 11.29 -3.52 -4.90
C SER A 186 12.01 -2.77 -3.76
N SER A 187 12.47 -1.55 -4.02
CA SER A 187 13.11 -0.74 -2.99
C SER A 187 12.84 0.75 -3.17
N MET A 188 12.92 1.47 -2.05
CA MET A 188 12.83 2.92 -2.00
C MET A 188 14.14 3.47 -1.45
N ARG A 189 14.72 4.46 -2.13
CA ARG A 189 15.94 5.12 -1.66
C ARG A 189 15.64 6.53 -1.20
N PHE A 190 16.20 6.88 -0.05
CA PHE A 190 16.05 8.20 0.56
C PHE A 190 17.43 8.84 0.77
N SER A 191 17.49 10.16 0.68
CA SER A 191 18.71 10.91 1.01
C SER A 191 19.07 10.78 2.50
N HIS A 192 20.22 11.30 2.89
CA HIS A 192 20.62 11.39 4.29
C HIS A 192 19.63 12.20 5.15
N GLU A 193 18.95 13.17 4.55
CA GLU A 193 17.91 13.98 5.17
C GLU A 193 16.56 13.27 5.24
N GLY A 194 16.44 12.10 4.60
CA GLY A 194 15.23 11.28 4.59
C GLY A 194 14.26 11.56 3.45
N ARG A 195 14.65 12.33 2.42
CA ARG A 195 13.81 12.61 1.24
C ARG A 195 13.85 11.45 0.26
N LEU A 196 12.72 11.10 -0.33
CA LEU A 196 12.62 10.08 -1.37
C LEU A 196 13.40 10.51 -2.62
N THR A 197 14.41 9.73 -3.02
CA THR A 197 15.23 10.01 -4.21
C THR A 197 14.98 9.07 -5.36
N HIS A 198 14.63 7.81 -5.08
CA HIS A 198 14.34 6.82 -6.10
C HIS A 198 13.32 5.79 -5.59
N LEU A 199 12.49 5.33 -6.50
CA LEU A 199 11.76 4.07 -6.41
C LEU A 199 12.39 3.09 -7.40
N TYR A 200 12.65 1.85 -6.97
CA TYR A 200 13.16 0.79 -7.83
C TYR A 200 12.22 -0.41 -7.79
N ASP A 201 11.89 -0.97 -8.94
CA ASP A 201 11.32 -2.31 -9.00
C ASP A 201 12.43 -3.38 -8.89
N LYS A 202 12.03 -4.65 -8.76
CA LYS A 202 12.95 -5.80 -8.68
C LYS A 202 13.84 -5.99 -9.92
N ASN A 203 13.48 -5.40 -11.05
CA ASN A 203 14.19 -5.51 -12.33
C ASN A 203 15.15 -4.35 -12.58
N GLY A 204 15.13 -3.33 -11.70
CA GLY A 204 15.95 -2.14 -11.78
C GLY A 204 15.33 -1.00 -12.57
N ASN A 205 14.05 -1.12 -12.97
CA ASN A 205 13.32 0.05 -13.46
C ASN A 205 13.13 1.02 -12.29
N PHE A 206 13.14 2.33 -12.58
CA PHE A 206 13.11 3.32 -11.52
C PHE A 206 12.28 4.56 -11.86
N LEU A 207 11.85 5.25 -10.80
CA LEU A 207 11.54 6.68 -10.81
C LEU A 207 12.62 7.39 -9.99
N LYS A 208 13.20 8.44 -10.54
CA LYS A 208 14.15 9.34 -9.89
C LYS A 208 13.46 10.66 -9.57
N PHE A 209 13.66 11.17 -8.36
CA PHE A 209 13.11 12.42 -7.86
C PHE A 209 14.20 13.47 -7.76
N ASP A 210 14.06 14.56 -8.52
CA ASP A 210 14.94 15.72 -8.46
C ASP A 210 14.24 16.87 -7.71
N TYR A 211 14.96 17.50 -6.79
CA TYR A 211 14.44 18.54 -5.92
C TYR A 211 15.07 19.90 -6.24
N ASP A 212 14.27 20.97 -6.06
CA ASP A 212 14.77 22.33 -5.89
C ASP A 212 14.54 22.72 -4.43
N LYS A 213 15.64 22.83 -3.65
CA LYS A 213 15.60 22.99 -2.19
C LYS A 213 14.73 21.89 -1.52
N ASP A 214 13.50 22.26 -1.12
CA ASP A 214 12.61 21.37 -0.36
C ASP A 214 11.44 20.80 -1.17
N VAL A 215 11.28 21.21 -2.43
CA VAL A 215 10.15 20.80 -3.28
C VAL A 215 10.61 19.95 -4.46
N ILE A 216 9.78 19.00 -4.86
CA ILE A 216 10.03 18.15 -6.03
C ILE A 216 9.98 19.04 -7.28
N ARG A 217 11.09 19.12 -8.01
CA ARG A 217 11.13 19.82 -9.29
C ARG A 217 10.68 18.93 -10.44
N GLU A 218 11.17 17.69 -10.44
CA GLU A 218 10.97 16.77 -11.54
C GLU A 218 11.01 15.31 -11.07
N VAL A 219 10.20 14.45 -11.71
CA VAL A 219 10.27 13.00 -11.58
C VAL A 219 10.59 12.42 -12.96
N VAL A 220 11.61 11.57 -13.03
CA VAL A 220 12.12 10.99 -14.28
C VAL A 220 12.12 9.47 -14.18
N ASP A 221 11.59 8.79 -15.20
CA ASP A 221 11.66 7.32 -15.28
C ASP A 221 12.93 6.84 -16.00
N ASN A 222 13.15 5.52 -15.98
CA ASN A 222 14.29 4.87 -16.66
C ASN A 222 14.27 5.01 -18.20
N ASN A 223 13.17 5.46 -18.80
CA ASN A 223 13.06 5.76 -20.24
C ASN A 223 13.32 7.24 -20.58
N GLY A 224 13.66 8.05 -19.57
CA GLY A 224 13.89 9.50 -19.73
C GLY A 224 12.62 10.33 -19.82
N ARG A 225 11.44 9.75 -19.60
CA ARG A 225 10.18 10.50 -19.54
C ARG A 225 10.10 11.28 -18.24
N ARG A 226 9.49 12.46 -18.29
CA ARG A 226 9.55 13.44 -17.21
C ARG A 226 8.18 13.94 -16.82
N MET A 227 7.98 14.16 -15.52
CA MET A 227 6.93 15.00 -14.95
C MET A 227 7.58 16.18 -14.24
N SER A 228 7.24 17.40 -14.65
CA SER A 228 7.77 18.65 -14.09
C SER A 228 6.72 19.34 -13.22
N PHE A 229 7.13 19.80 -12.04
CA PHE A 229 6.28 20.41 -11.05
C PHE A 229 6.48 21.92 -11.01
N LYS A 230 5.38 22.68 -10.94
CA LYS A 230 5.38 24.12 -10.66
C LYS A 230 4.62 24.39 -9.37
N PHE A 231 5.12 25.31 -8.58
CA PHE A 231 4.57 25.63 -7.26
C PHE A 231 4.13 27.09 -7.17
N TYR A 232 3.18 27.35 -6.28
CA TYR A 232 2.92 28.67 -5.72
C TYR A 232 4.01 29.07 -4.72
N THR A 233 4.04 30.32 -4.30
CA THR A 233 5.02 30.84 -3.33
C THR A 233 4.94 30.16 -1.96
N ASN A 234 3.77 29.65 -1.58
CA ASN A 234 3.53 28.86 -0.36
C ASN A 234 3.92 27.38 -0.47
N LYS A 235 4.66 26.99 -1.52
CA LYS A 235 5.09 25.61 -1.82
C LYS A 235 3.95 24.62 -2.11
N LYS A 236 2.74 25.09 -2.41
CA LYS A 236 1.66 24.23 -2.90
C LYS A 236 1.80 24.03 -4.41
N VAL A 237 1.48 22.82 -4.90
CA VAL A 237 1.56 22.50 -6.33
C VAL A 237 0.60 23.40 -7.12
N LYS A 238 1.10 24.06 -8.16
CA LYS A 238 0.31 24.84 -9.11
C LYS A 238 -0.08 24.03 -10.34
N SER A 239 0.89 23.31 -10.90
CA SER A 239 0.66 22.42 -12.03
C SER A 239 1.72 21.34 -12.13
N ILE A 240 1.36 20.22 -12.75
CA ILE A 240 2.25 19.11 -13.06
C ILE A 240 2.11 18.83 -14.55
N VAL A 241 3.23 18.90 -15.28
CA VAL A 241 3.28 18.66 -16.73
C VAL A 241 4.02 17.35 -16.97
N GLY A 242 3.34 16.40 -17.58
CA GLY A 242 3.87 15.11 -17.99
C GLY A 242 4.30 15.07 -19.46
N PRO A 243 4.73 13.89 -19.94
CA PRO A 243 5.08 13.67 -21.35
C PRO A 243 3.94 14.08 -22.31
N ASN A 244 4.31 14.55 -23.51
CA ASN A 244 3.38 14.98 -24.56
C ASN A 244 2.47 16.16 -24.14
N GLY A 245 2.83 16.91 -23.09
CA GLY A 245 2.07 18.08 -22.66
C GLY A 245 0.81 17.76 -21.85
N ILE A 246 0.60 16.48 -21.44
CA ILE A 246 -0.46 16.16 -20.48
C ILE A 246 -0.26 16.96 -19.19
N ASN A 247 -1.28 17.64 -18.71
CA ASN A 247 -1.16 18.64 -17.63
C ASN A 247 -2.26 18.47 -16.59
N ALA A 248 -1.90 18.57 -15.31
CA ALA A 248 -2.82 18.72 -14.22
C ALA A 248 -2.61 20.08 -13.54
N GLU A 249 -3.71 20.77 -13.20
CA GLU A 249 -3.70 22.11 -12.60
C GLU A 249 -4.45 22.13 -11.28
N TYR A 250 -3.92 22.87 -10.29
CA TYR A 250 -4.41 22.91 -8.92
C TYR A 250 -4.69 24.34 -8.50
N LYS A 251 -5.84 24.55 -7.84
CA LYS A 251 -6.23 25.85 -7.26
C LYS A 251 -6.64 25.68 -5.82
N TYR A 252 -6.35 26.67 -5.00
CA TYR A 252 -6.60 26.67 -3.55
C TYR A 252 -7.56 27.81 -3.18
N ALA A 253 -8.46 27.54 -2.23
CA ALA A 253 -9.42 28.55 -1.73
C ALA A 253 -8.75 29.54 -0.78
N ASN A 254 -7.76 29.04 -0.02
CA ASN A 254 -6.90 29.82 0.88
C ASN A 254 -5.46 29.32 0.73
N LEU A 255 -4.59 29.51 1.72
CA LEU A 255 -3.20 29.07 1.64
C LEU A 255 -3.05 27.54 1.64
N ASP A 256 -4.01 26.78 2.17
CA ASP A 256 -3.86 25.37 2.51
C ASP A 256 -4.94 24.45 1.92
N ASP A 257 -6.14 24.95 1.64
CA ASP A 257 -7.27 24.13 1.20
C ASP A 257 -7.33 24.02 -0.33
N LEU A 258 -7.20 22.81 -0.84
CA LEU A 258 -7.29 22.51 -2.26
C LEU A 258 -8.73 22.69 -2.75
N ALA A 259 -9.01 23.72 -3.54
CA ALA A 259 -10.35 24.05 -4.00
C ALA A 259 -10.76 23.32 -5.28
N SER A 260 -9.83 23.16 -6.23
CA SER A 260 -10.13 22.42 -7.45
C SER A 260 -8.89 21.84 -8.11
N VAL A 261 -9.11 20.77 -8.87
CA VAL A 261 -8.12 20.13 -9.73
C VAL A 261 -8.70 19.89 -11.10
N LYS A 262 -7.99 20.36 -12.12
CA LYS A 262 -8.21 19.95 -13.50
C LYS A 262 -7.15 18.92 -13.85
N ASN A 263 -7.56 17.65 -14.02
CA ASN A 263 -6.64 16.55 -14.23
C ASN A 263 -6.14 16.42 -15.69
N GLY A 264 -5.23 15.50 -15.97
CA GLY A 264 -4.64 15.27 -17.28
C GLY A 264 -5.62 14.84 -18.39
N TRP A 265 -6.84 14.45 -18.03
CA TRP A 265 -7.94 14.13 -18.95
C TRP A 265 -8.94 15.28 -19.13
N ASN A 266 -8.59 16.50 -18.70
CA ASN A 266 -9.44 17.70 -18.69
C ASN A 266 -10.70 17.61 -17.81
N ASN A 267 -10.77 16.66 -16.91
CA ASN A 267 -11.83 16.55 -15.91
C ASN A 267 -11.55 17.48 -14.74
N THR A 268 -12.58 18.20 -14.27
CA THR A 268 -12.46 19.11 -13.14
C THR A 268 -13.18 18.52 -11.91
N TYR A 269 -12.46 18.48 -10.79
CA TYR A 269 -12.95 18.12 -9.47
C TYR A 269 -12.93 19.37 -8.59
N THR A 270 -13.90 19.51 -7.68
CA THR A 270 -14.00 20.63 -6.74
C THR A 270 -14.10 20.12 -5.31
N TYR A 271 -13.63 20.91 -4.36
CA TYR A 271 -13.57 20.53 -2.95
C TYR A 271 -13.99 21.70 -2.06
N GLU A 272 -14.80 21.40 -1.03
CA GLU A 272 -15.26 22.35 -0.03
C GLU A 272 -14.88 21.82 1.36
N TYR A 273 -14.58 22.75 2.30
CA TYR A 273 -14.09 22.40 3.63
C TYR A 273 -14.85 23.20 4.71
N ASP A 274 -14.81 22.68 5.94
CA ASP A 274 -15.23 23.44 7.12
C ASP A 274 -14.08 24.32 7.67
N GLU A 275 -14.35 25.00 8.78
CA GLU A 275 -13.39 25.90 9.44
C GLU A 275 -12.19 25.17 10.04
N LEU A 276 -12.26 23.84 10.22
CA LEU A 276 -11.20 22.98 10.74
C LEU A 276 -10.43 22.25 9.62
N HIS A 277 -10.62 22.69 8.36
CA HIS A 277 -10.03 22.09 7.15
C HIS A 277 -10.53 20.66 6.85
N ASN A 278 -11.65 20.22 7.41
CA ASN A 278 -12.25 18.94 7.06
C ASN A 278 -12.99 19.03 5.73
N LEU A 279 -12.76 18.08 4.82
CA LEU A 279 -13.42 18.00 3.53
C LEU A 279 -14.91 17.72 3.71
N THR A 280 -15.76 18.69 3.43
CA THR A 280 -17.22 18.57 3.56
C THR A 280 -17.88 18.14 2.26
N LYS A 281 -17.26 18.41 1.10
CA LYS A 281 -17.81 18.02 -0.20
C LYS A 281 -16.74 17.85 -1.24
N ALA A 282 -16.90 16.83 -2.11
CA ALA A 282 -16.11 16.69 -3.35
C ALA A 282 -17.04 16.55 -4.55
N GLY A 283 -16.93 17.50 -5.50
CA GLY A 283 -17.69 17.53 -6.75
C GLY A 283 -16.92 16.82 -7.87
N TYR A 284 -17.68 16.12 -8.72
CA TYR A 284 -17.19 15.32 -9.84
C TYR A 284 -17.55 15.96 -11.19
N PRO A 285 -16.82 15.62 -12.30
CA PRO A 285 -17.04 16.21 -13.62
C PRO A 285 -18.44 16.01 -14.20
N ASP A 286 -19.17 15.00 -13.75
CA ASP A 286 -20.54 14.68 -14.16
C ASP A 286 -21.63 15.38 -13.32
N ASN A 287 -21.24 16.40 -12.55
CA ASN A 287 -22.08 17.16 -11.62
C ASN A 287 -22.64 16.34 -10.44
N THR A 288 -22.14 15.12 -10.21
CA THR A 288 -22.38 14.41 -8.96
C THR A 288 -21.43 14.90 -7.87
N PHE A 289 -21.71 14.57 -6.62
CA PHE A 289 -20.83 14.90 -5.50
C PHE A 289 -20.93 13.86 -4.39
N ILE A 290 -19.95 13.85 -3.53
CA ILE A 290 -20.02 13.26 -2.20
C ILE A 290 -20.04 14.37 -1.16
N ALA A 291 -20.66 14.10 0.01
CA ALA A 291 -20.66 15.04 1.13
C ALA A 291 -20.39 14.32 2.45
N LEU A 292 -19.75 15.04 3.38
CA LEU A 292 -19.37 14.53 4.70
C LEU A 292 -19.77 15.52 5.79
N THR A 293 -20.08 14.99 6.96
CA THR A 293 -20.22 15.78 8.18
C THR A 293 -19.33 15.19 9.27
N TYR A 294 -18.89 16.04 10.20
CA TYR A 294 -17.96 15.68 11.25
C TYR A 294 -18.49 16.04 12.64
N ASP A 295 -18.04 15.31 13.65
CA ASP A 295 -18.17 15.71 15.04
C ASP A 295 -17.17 16.80 15.38
N LYS A 296 -17.65 17.93 15.89
CA LYS A 296 -16.81 19.11 16.20
C LYS A 296 -15.77 18.89 17.29
N LYS A 297 -15.91 17.85 18.12
CA LYS A 297 -14.99 17.60 19.24
C LYS A 297 -13.80 16.75 18.83
N ASN A 298 -14.03 15.77 17.97
CA ASN A 298 -13.05 14.73 17.65
C ASN A 298 -12.66 14.70 16.17
N ASP A 299 -13.30 15.49 15.31
CA ASP A 299 -13.20 15.46 13.84
C ASP A 299 -13.51 14.09 13.25
N TRP A 300 -14.44 13.36 13.87
CA TRP A 300 -14.89 12.06 13.39
C TRP A 300 -15.99 12.23 12.37
N VAL A 301 -15.94 11.44 11.29
CA VAL A 301 -17.02 11.43 10.30
C VAL A 301 -18.30 10.92 10.94
N THR A 302 -19.35 11.73 10.91
CA THR A 302 -20.68 11.39 11.44
C THR A 302 -21.67 11.03 10.35
N SER A 303 -21.48 11.53 9.10
CA SER A 303 -22.22 11.04 7.95
C SER A 303 -21.40 11.10 6.67
N PHE A 304 -21.75 10.25 5.71
CA PHE A 304 -21.23 10.22 4.35
C PHE A 304 -22.37 10.08 3.36
N THR A 305 -22.47 11.01 2.42
CA THR A 305 -23.41 10.93 1.30
C THR A 305 -22.66 10.51 0.05
N ASP A 306 -23.04 9.41 -0.58
CA ASP A 306 -22.43 8.92 -1.81
C ASP A 306 -22.98 9.62 -3.07
N ARG A 307 -22.38 9.34 -4.23
CA ARG A 307 -22.76 9.95 -5.51
C ARG A 307 -24.18 9.57 -5.97
N GLN A 308 -24.76 8.49 -5.46
CA GLN A 308 -26.16 8.11 -5.67
C GLN A 308 -27.12 8.78 -4.68
N LYS A 309 -26.61 9.66 -3.82
CA LYS A 309 -27.36 10.34 -2.74
C LYS A 309 -27.83 9.39 -1.63
N CYS A 310 -27.24 8.22 -1.50
CA CYS A 310 -27.44 7.39 -0.31
C CYS A 310 -26.60 7.95 0.84
N VAL A 311 -27.15 7.93 2.05
CA VAL A 311 -26.51 8.50 3.25
C VAL A 311 -26.16 7.38 4.22
N GLU A 312 -24.91 7.34 4.63
CA GLU A 312 -24.42 6.53 5.74
C GLU A 312 -24.27 7.42 6.98
N ASN A 313 -24.90 7.02 8.08
CA ASN A 313 -24.76 7.69 9.37
C ASN A 313 -23.94 6.79 10.31
N TYR A 314 -23.02 7.39 11.05
CA TYR A 314 -22.08 6.71 11.93
C TYR A 314 -22.32 7.13 13.38
N LYS A 315 -22.47 6.16 14.28
CA LYS A 315 -22.56 6.38 15.72
C LYS A 315 -21.45 5.60 16.41
N TYR A 316 -20.57 6.31 17.12
CA TYR A 316 -19.46 5.72 17.86
C TYR A 316 -19.81 5.61 19.33
N GLU A 317 -19.56 4.45 19.91
CA GLU A 317 -19.89 4.13 21.30
C GLU A 317 -18.72 3.37 21.93
N PHE A 318 -18.56 3.49 23.24
CA PHE A 318 -17.41 2.99 23.98
C PHE A 318 -17.87 2.14 25.15
N SER A 319 -17.03 1.19 25.55
CA SER A 319 -17.21 0.45 26.79
C SER A 319 -17.09 1.37 28.01
N ASP A 320 -17.99 1.25 28.97
CA ASP A 320 -17.95 2.04 30.20
C ASP A 320 -16.70 1.73 31.05
N SER A 321 -16.23 0.48 31.04
CA SER A 321 -15.09 0.03 31.83
C SER A 321 -13.74 0.30 31.17
N GLU A 322 -13.65 0.18 29.84
CA GLU A 322 -12.40 0.26 29.08
C GLU A 322 -12.54 1.06 27.78
N PRO A 323 -12.92 2.35 27.82
CA PRO A 323 -13.30 3.12 26.63
C PRO A 323 -12.19 3.26 25.59
N LYS A 324 -10.92 3.20 26.00
CA LYS A 324 -9.77 3.26 25.08
C LYS A 324 -9.40 1.92 24.46
N MET A 325 -9.86 0.82 25.07
CA MET A 325 -9.47 -0.54 24.70
C MET A 325 -10.61 -1.32 24.02
N HIS A 326 -11.85 -0.86 24.18
CA HIS A 326 -13.02 -1.50 23.62
C HIS A 326 -14.08 -0.46 23.21
N TYR A 327 -14.40 -0.41 21.92
CA TYR A 327 -15.41 0.49 21.37
C TYR A 327 -16.00 -0.09 20.08
N TRP A 328 -17.10 0.53 19.59
CA TRP A 328 -17.76 0.11 18.37
C TRP A 328 -18.37 1.28 17.59
N ALA A 329 -18.54 1.07 16.29
CA ALA A 329 -19.26 1.96 15.38
C ALA A 329 -20.53 1.24 14.86
N ASN A 330 -21.67 1.91 14.98
CA ASN A 330 -22.91 1.51 14.33
C ASN A 330 -23.09 2.36 13.07
N VAL A 331 -23.39 1.69 11.96
CA VAL A 331 -23.56 2.34 10.65
C VAL A 331 -24.93 2.01 10.10
N LYS A 332 -25.63 3.03 9.63
CA LYS A 332 -26.92 2.88 8.94
C LYS A 332 -26.86 3.61 7.60
N LYS A 333 -27.02 2.85 6.50
CA LYS A 333 -27.11 3.38 5.14
C LYS A 333 -28.56 3.44 4.68
N THR A 334 -28.97 4.61 4.20
CA THR A 334 -30.30 4.85 3.64
C THR A 334 -30.19 5.40 2.22
N CYS A 335 -31.05 4.91 1.31
CA CYS A 335 -31.21 5.44 -0.04
C CYS A 335 -32.65 5.92 -0.20
N GLY A 336 -32.84 7.24 -0.25
CA GLY A 336 -34.17 7.83 -0.14
C GLY A 336 -34.79 7.52 1.23
N LYS A 337 -35.90 6.77 1.25
CA LYS A 337 -36.57 6.35 2.49
C LYS A 337 -36.25 4.92 2.93
N GLU A 338 -35.51 4.17 2.13
CA GLU A 338 -35.20 2.76 2.37
C GLU A 338 -33.87 2.59 3.11
N VAL A 339 -33.88 1.74 4.14
CA VAL A 339 -32.66 1.28 4.81
C VAL A 339 -32.08 0.13 4.00
N VAL A 340 -30.91 0.34 3.38
CA VAL A 340 -30.27 -0.65 2.50
C VAL A 340 -29.15 -1.42 3.18
N ASN A 341 -28.63 -0.89 4.30
CA ASN A 341 -27.59 -1.56 5.07
C ASN A 341 -27.59 -1.10 6.53
N GLU A 342 -27.44 -2.04 7.46
CA GLU A 342 -27.13 -1.78 8.86
C GLU A 342 -25.95 -2.64 9.28
N SER A 343 -24.97 -2.04 9.94
CA SER A 343 -23.80 -2.76 10.42
C SER A 343 -23.30 -2.25 11.77
N LYS A 344 -22.69 -3.16 12.54
CA LYS A 344 -21.93 -2.86 13.75
C LYS A 344 -20.52 -3.37 13.56
N HIS A 345 -19.54 -2.52 13.87
CA HIS A 345 -18.12 -2.86 13.85
C HIS A 345 -17.53 -2.64 15.25
N GLU A 346 -16.99 -3.66 15.88
CA GLU A 346 -16.56 -3.66 17.27
C GLU A 346 -15.08 -4.01 17.36
N PHE A 347 -14.33 -3.26 18.15
CA PHE A 347 -12.86 -3.30 18.21
C PHE A 347 -12.40 -3.53 19.65
N TRP A 348 -11.54 -4.54 19.86
CA TRP A 348 -10.87 -4.83 21.13
C TRP A 348 -9.37 -4.70 20.97
N PHE A 349 -8.76 -3.97 21.88
CA PHE A 349 -7.33 -3.80 21.96
C PHE A 349 -6.79 -4.45 23.23
N LYS A 350 -5.52 -4.80 23.22
CA LYS A 350 -4.78 -5.27 24.40
C LYS A 350 -3.41 -4.64 24.46
N THR A 351 -2.86 -4.57 25.67
CA THR A 351 -1.48 -4.17 25.91
C THR A 351 -0.60 -5.39 25.97
N ARG A 352 0.49 -5.39 25.22
CA ARG A 352 1.54 -6.40 25.25
C ARG A 352 2.41 -6.24 26.49
N LYS A 353 3.26 -7.25 26.75
CA LYS A 353 4.22 -7.20 27.87
C LYS A 353 5.24 -6.05 27.78
N ASP A 354 5.53 -5.57 26.58
CA ASP A 354 6.41 -4.42 26.32
C ASP A 354 5.70 -3.06 26.41
N GLY A 355 4.41 -3.03 26.80
CA GLY A 355 3.60 -1.83 26.93
C GLY A 355 2.93 -1.36 25.63
N GLN A 356 3.20 -1.98 24.49
CA GLN A 356 2.56 -1.60 23.22
C GLN A 356 1.11 -2.09 23.15
N VAL A 357 0.22 -1.21 22.69
CA VAL A 357 -1.19 -1.53 22.43
C VAL A 357 -1.32 -2.11 21.03
N PHE A 358 -2.07 -3.20 20.90
CA PHE A 358 -2.36 -3.82 19.61
C PHE A 358 -3.85 -4.14 19.47
N LEU A 359 -4.34 -4.14 18.23
CA LEU A 359 -5.69 -4.60 17.91
C LEU A 359 -5.74 -6.12 18.07
N GLN A 360 -6.49 -6.59 19.09
CA GLN A 360 -6.61 -8.01 19.39
C GLN A 360 -7.71 -8.67 18.56
N ARG A 361 -8.87 -8.00 18.40
CA ARG A 361 -10.05 -8.58 17.76
C ARG A 361 -10.88 -7.50 17.09
N VAL A 362 -11.49 -7.85 15.97
CA VAL A 362 -12.57 -7.09 15.32
C VAL A 362 -13.74 -8.02 15.10
N ALA A 363 -14.95 -7.60 15.50
CA ALA A 363 -16.18 -8.25 15.11
C ALA A 363 -17.03 -7.28 14.28
N SER A 364 -17.53 -7.76 13.14
CA SER A 364 -18.44 -6.98 12.28
C SER A 364 -19.71 -7.78 12.04
N THR A 365 -20.85 -7.13 12.25
CA THR A 365 -22.16 -7.66 11.86
C THR A 365 -22.72 -6.75 10.77
N ILE A 366 -22.96 -7.30 9.59
CA ILE A 366 -23.46 -6.56 8.42
C ILE A 366 -24.72 -7.28 7.92
N ASN A 367 -25.87 -6.64 8.04
CA ASN A 367 -27.17 -7.23 7.67
C ASN A 367 -27.37 -8.66 8.24
N GLY A 368 -26.96 -8.87 9.50
CA GLY A 368 -27.04 -10.15 10.20
C GLY A 368 -25.89 -11.12 9.94
N ASN A 369 -25.03 -10.89 8.96
CA ASN A 369 -23.83 -11.71 8.72
C ASN A 369 -22.70 -11.30 9.65
N ILE A 370 -22.12 -12.26 10.35
CA ILE A 370 -21.08 -12.04 11.36
C ILE A 370 -19.71 -12.39 10.78
N THR A 371 -18.77 -11.47 10.90
CA THR A 371 -17.33 -11.72 10.70
C THR A 371 -16.60 -11.37 11.98
N ASP A 372 -15.78 -12.28 12.48
CA ASP A 372 -15.01 -12.16 13.71
C ASP A 372 -13.54 -12.50 13.42
N ILE A 373 -12.63 -11.56 13.67
CA ILE A 373 -11.22 -11.68 13.33
C ILE A 373 -10.39 -11.47 14.59
N ALA A 374 -9.56 -12.46 14.96
CA ALA A 374 -8.54 -12.29 15.98
C ALA A 374 -7.16 -12.08 15.32
N TYR A 375 -6.33 -11.24 15.94
CA TYR A 375 -5.05 -10.81 15.37
C TYR A 375 -3.86 -11.26 16.24
N HIS A 376 -2.74 -11.53 15.56
CA HIS A 376 -1.46 -11.82 16.18
C HIS A 376 -0.88 -10.55 16.83
N GLU A 377 -0.47 -10.65 18.09
CA GLU A 377 -0.01 -9.49 18.88
C GLU A 377 1.22 -8.76 18.32
N VAL A 378 2.11 -9.47 17.58
CA VAL A 378 3.34 -8.91 17.02
C VAL A 378 3.15 -8.51 15.57
N PHE A 379 2.54 -9.40 14.75
CA PHE A 379 2.46 -9.18 13.31
C PHE A 379 1.25 -8.35 12.87
N GLY A 380 0.23 -8.16 13.74
CA GLY A 380 -1.00 -7.47 13.39
C GLY A 380 -1.79 -8.18 12.27
N LYS A 381 -1.50 -9.46 12.03
CA LYS A 381 -2.12 -10.32 11.01
C LYS A 381 -3.16 -11.24 11.65
N PRO A 382 -4.23 -11.65 10.95
CA PRO A 382 -5.23 -12.55 11.49
C PRO A 382 -4.64 -13.89 11.95
N VAL A 383 -4.97 -14.35 13.16
CA VAL A 383 -4.72 -15.73 13.61
C VAL A 383 -5.95 -16.59 13.42
N SER A 384 -7.14 -15.96 13.39
CA SER A 384 -8.38 -16.61 13.01
C SER A 384 -9.34 -15.63 12.35
N ILE A 385 -10.12 -16.13 11.40
CA ILE A 385 -11.24 -15.43 10.77
C ILE A 385 -12.43 -16.37 10.81
N ARG A 386 -13.50 -15.94 11.47
CA ARG A 386 -14.79 -16.63 11.47
C ARG A 386 -15.80 -15.81 10.68
N ARG A 387 -16.39 -16.40 9.65
CA ARG A 387 -17.49 -15.80 8.87
C ARG A 387 -18.71 -16.70 9.04
N ASN A 388 -19.69 -16.23 9.80
CA ASN A 388 -20.83 -17.04 10.24
C ASN A 388 -20.33 -18.37 10.87
N ASN A 389 -20.55 -19.51 10.21
CA ASN A 389 -20.15 -20.84 10.66
C ASN A 389 -18.80 -21.31 10.11
N GLU A 390 -18.20 -20.57 9.19
CA GLU A 390 -16.90 -20.94 8.61
C GLU A 390 -15.74 -20.35 9.39
N MET A 391 -14.74 -21.19 9.70
CA MET A 391 -13.54 -20.81 10.45
C MET A 391 -12.30 -21.01 9.59
N SER A 392 -11.48 -19.97 9.50
CA SER A 392 -10.12 -20.03 8.97
C SER A 392 -9.12 -19.74 10.07
N THR A 393 -8.03 -20.49 10.16
CA THR A 393 -6.94 -20.27 11.11
C THR A 393 -5.61 -20.09 10.42
N PHE A 394 -4.70 -19.33 11.02
CA PHE A 394 -3.40 -18.98 10.46
C PHE A 394 -2.30 -19.20 11.49
N GLU A 395 -1.19 -19.78 11.03
CA GLU A 395 0.06 -19.88 11.77
C GLU A 395 1.14 -19.13 10.97
N TYR A 396 2.09 -18.55 11.70
CA TYR A 396 3.16 -17.74 11.10
C TYR A 396 4.54 -18.26 11.46
N PHE A 397 5.49 -18.07 10.57
CA PHE A 397 6.90 -18.15 10.90
C PHE A 397 7.31 -16.96 11.79
N THR A 398 8.47 -17.04 12.40
CA THR A 398 9.01 -15.97 13.26
C THR A 398 9.27 -14.66 12.54
N ASN A 399 9.34 -14.68 11.20
CA ASN A 399 9.46 -13.51 10.33
C ASN A 399 8.10 -12.98 9.83
N GLY A 400 6.97 -13.45 10.38
CA GLY A 400 5.63 -12.99 10.02
C GLY A 400 5.08 -13.52 8.68
N GLN A 401 5.79 -14.41 7.98
CA GLN A 401 5.26 -15.09 6.81
C GLN A 401 4.29 -16.20 7.22
N VAL A 402 3.22 -16.41 6.42
CA VAL A 402 2.23 -17.46 6.70
C VAL A 402 2.88 -18.83 6.60
N LYS A 403 2.85 -19.61 7.67
CA LYS A 403 3.32 -20.99 7.70
C LYS A 403 2.22 -21.96 7.31
N ARG A 404 1.02 -21.72 7.83
CA ARG A 404 -0.14 -22.56 7.59
C ARG A 404 -1.43 -21.73 7.60
N LYS A 405 -2.34 -22.05 6.68
CA LYS A 405 -3.74 -21.63 6.70
C LYS A 405 -4.61 -22.88 6.73
N ALA A 406 -5.66 -22.92 7.52
CA ALA A 406 -6.59 -24.03 7.54
C ALA A 406 -8.03 -23.54 7.61
N THR A 407 -8.91 -24.26 6.90
CA THR A 407 -10.36 -24.15 6.93
C THR A 407 -10.95 -25.53 7.27
N SER A 408 -12.27 -25.65 7.38
CA SER A 408 -12.93 -26.95 7.50
C SER A 408 -12.69 -27.87 6.30
N LEU A 409 -12.47 -27.28 5.11
CA LEU A 409 -12.37 -28.01 3.84
C LEU A 409 -10.93 -28.30 3.39
N ALA A 410 -9.97 -27.49 3.80
CA ALA A 410 -8.58 -27.62 3.33
C ALA A 410 -7.57 -27.01 4.31
N ALA A 411 -6.36 -27.56 4.28
CA ALA A 411 -5.19 -26.99 4.94
C ALA A 411 -4.09 -26.71 3.91
N PHE A 412 -3.48 -25.53 4.02
CA PHE A 412 -2.39 -25.05 3.17
C PHE A 412 -1.14 -24.90 4.02
N VAL A 413 -0.04 -25.49 3.58
CA VAL A 413 1.27 -25.36 4.22
C VAL A 413 2.23 -24.74 3.21
N TYR A 414 2.87 -23.65 3.63
CA TYR A 414 3.73 -22.83 2.76
C TYR A 414 5.20 -23.01 3.12
N ASP A 415 6.03 -23.05 2.10
CA ASP A 415 7.47 -22.92 2.21
C ASP A 415 7.96 -21.79 1.30
N TYR A 416 9.08 -21.14 1.68
CA TYR A 416 9.55 -19.91 1.04
C TYR A 416 10.98 -20.06 0.55
N ASP A 417 11.24 -19.53 -0.64
CA ASP A 417 12.58 -19.36 -1.16
C ASP A 417 13.37 -18.34 -0.30
N LYS A 418 14.52 -18.76 0.19
CA LYS A 418 15.32 -17.95 1.12
C LYS A 418 15.88 -16.66 0.52
N ALA A 419 16.14 -16.66 -0.79
CA ALA A 419 16.72 -15.51 -1.48
C ALA A 419 15.65 -14.48 -1.87
N SER A 420 14.60 -14.93 -2.56
CA SER A 420 13.51 -14.07 -3.03
C SER A 420 12.44 -13.80 -1.95
N ARG A 421 12.41 -14.62 -0.88
CA ARG A 421 11.38 -14.61 0.18
C ARG A 421 9.95 -14.84 -0.33
N LYS A 422 9.81 -15.35 -1.55
CA LYS A 422 8.54 -15.69 -2.18
C LYS A 422 8.20 -17.15 -1.93
N VAL A 423 6.93 -17.51 -2.06
CA VAL A 423 6.45 -18.88 -1.87
C VAL A 423 7.20 -19.83 -2.82
N ALA A 424 7.96 -20.77 -2.26
CA ALA A 424 8.67 -21.82 -3.02
C ALA A 424 7.81 -23.05 -3.23
N SER A 425 6.97 -23.39 -2.25
CA SER A 425 5.99 -24.46 -2.42
C SER A 425 4.74 -24.26 -1.56
N VAL A 426 3.62 -24.81 -2.02
CA VAL A 426 2.38 -24.93 -1.25
C VAL A 426 1.92 -26.37 -1.29
N VAL A 427 1.65 -26.95 -0.13
CA VAL A 427 0.99 -28.24 0.02
C VAL A 427 -0.44 -28.01 0.47
N VAL A 428 -1.41 -28.43 -0.33
CA VAL A 428 -2.84 -28.33 -0.02
C VAL A 428 -3.38 -29.71 0.31
N SER A 429 -3.88 -29.88 1.54
CA SER A 429 -4.58 -31.09 1.97
C SER A 429 -6.07 -30.82 2.03
N PHE A 430 -6.84 -31.48 1.18
CA PHE A 430 -8.30 -31.40 1.15
C PHE A 430 -8.89 -32.38 2.18
N MET A 431 -9.89 -31.92 2.92
CA MET A 431 -10.56 -32.72 3.94
C MET A 431 -11.86 -33.32 3.42
N ASN A 432 -12.19 -34.53 3.86
CA ASN A 432 -13.50 -35.12 3.67
C ASN A 432 -14.48 -34.65 4.76
N ASP A 433 -15.75 -35.05 4.67
CA ASP A 433 -16.81 -34.69 5.62
C ASP A 433 -16.53 -35.15 7.08
N LYS A 434 -15.59 -36.08 7.26
CA LYS A 434 -15.14 -36.56 8.60
C LYS A 434 -13.89 -35.83 9.10
N GLY A 435 -13.45 -34.77 8.41
CA GLY A 435 -12.26 -33.99 8.77
C GLY A 435 -10.93 -34.73 8.55
N LYS A 436 -10.92 -35.83 7.78
CA LYS A 436 -9.69 -36.57 7.41
C LYS A 436 -9.21 -36.11 6.04
N VAL A 437 -7.90 -36.12 5.85
CA VAL A 437 -7.28 -35.81 4.56
C VAL A 437 -7.76 -36.80 3.50
N ALA A 438 -8.43 -36.32 2.46
CA ALA A 438 -8.91 -37.11 1.32
C ALA A 438 -7.93 -37.04 0.17
N GLN A 439 -7.31 -35.90 -0.08
CA GLN A 439 -6.37 -35.67 -1.17
C GLN A 439 -5.32 -34.66 -0.77
N THR A 440 -4.11 -34.81 -1.28
CA THR A 440 -3.05 -33.81 -1.13
C THR A 440 -2.52 -33.43 -2.51
N LYS A 441 -2.39 -32.10 -2.73
CA LYS A 441 -1.77 -31.52 -3.92
C LYS A 441 -0.58 -30.67 -3.50
N LYS A 442 0.49 -30.70 -4.31
CA LYS A 442 1.66 -29.84 -4.11
C LYS A 442 1.87 -28.98 -5.34
N THR A 443 2.18 -27.71 -5.12
CA THR A 443 2.63 -26.79 -6.16
C THR A 443 4.01 -26.28 -5.80
N GLU A 444 4.92 -26.18 -6.77
CA GLU A 444 6.30 -25.72 -6.58
C GLU A 444 6.61 -24.57 -7.53
N PHE A 445 7.39 -23.62 -7.04
CA PHE A 445 7.78 -22.41 -7.74
C PHE A 445 9.29 -22.22 -7.69
N ARG A 446 9.87 -21.68 -8.79
CA ARG A 446 11.28 -21.29 -8.84
C ARG A 446 11.40 -19.88 -9.39
N TYR A 447 12.37 -19.16 -8.86
CA TYR A 447 12.60 -17.75 -9.19
C TYR A 447 14.02 -17.54 -9.71
N ASP A 448 14.20 -16.53 -10.54
CA ASP A 448 15.52 -16.03 -10.89
C ASP A 448 16.13 -15.19 -9.75
N LYS A 449 17.36 -14.72 -9.94
CA LYS A 449 18.05 -13.87 -8.95
C LYS A 449 17.35 -12.52 -8.68
N LYS A 450 16.48 -12.08 -9.58
CA LYS A 450 15.67 -10.86 -9.43
C LYS A 450 14.30 -11.13 -8.77
N GLY A 451 14.01 -12.40 -8.46
CA GLY A 451 12.72 -12.82 -7.92
C GLY A 451 11.60 -12.90 -8.96
N ASN A 452 11.90 -13.02 -10.25
CA ASN A 452 10.90 -13.32 -11.28
C ASN A 452 10.61 -14.82 -11.28
N LEU A 453 9.32 -15.20 -11.39
CA LEU A 453 8.89 -16.60 -11.44
C LEU A 453 9.32 -17.23 -12.78
N THR A 454 10.28 -18.15 -12.74
CA THR A 454 10.79 -18.82 -13.96
C THR A 454 10.17 -20.18 -14.20
N PHE A 455 9.62 -20.81 -13.17
CA PHE A 455 9.04 -22.14 -13.27
C PHE A 455 7.96 -22.33 -12.21
N ALA A 456 6.85 -22.97 -12.62
CA ALA A 456 5.80 -23.43 -11.73
C ALA A 456 5.33 -24.81 -12.17
N THR A 457 5.05 -25.72 -11.22
CA THR A 457 4.51 -27.07 -11.48
C THR A 457 3.62 -27.51 -10.33
N ASN A 458 2.69 -28.42 -10.62
CA ASN A 458 1.85 -29.05 -9.60
C ASN A 458 1.81 -30.59 -9.76
N THR A 459 1.20 -31.26 -8.80
CA THR A 459 1.04 -32.73 -8.78
C THR A 459 0.13 -33.25 -9.88
N ASP A 460 -0.67 -32.42 -10.53
CA ASP A 460 -1.51 -32.79 -11.67
C ASP A 460 -0.72 -32.84 -12.99
N GLY A 461 0.61 -32.63 -12.93
CA GLY A 461 1.51 -32.67 -14.08
C GLY A 461 1.54 -31.39 -14.92
N GLN A 462 0.81 -30.38 -14.52
CA GLN A 462 0.89 -29.06 -15.18
C GLN A 462 2.25 -28.42 -14.91
N LYS A 463 2.83 -27.81 -15.93
CA LYS A 463 4.13 -27.11 -15.85
C LYS A 463 4.08 -25.87 -16.70
N VAL A 464 4.65 -24.78 -16.18
CA VAL A 464 4.85 -23.52 -16.91
C VAL A 464 6.26 -23.03 -16.68
N GLN A 465 6.96 -22.70 -17.78
CA GLN A 465 8.26 -22.04 -17.75
C GLN A 465 8.12 -20.63 -18.32
N MET A 466 8.79 -19.66 -17.71
CA MET A 466 8.78 -18.27 -18.14
C MET A 466 10.21 -17.74 -18.32
N THR A 467 10.39 -16.96 -19.37
CA THR A 467 11.60 -16.17 -19.58
C THR A 467 11.24 -14.70 -19.58
N TYR A 468 12.23 -13.86 -19.27
CA TYR A 468 12.06 -12.43 -19.15
C TYR A 468 13.05 -11.69 -20.02
N ASP A 469 12.67 -10.53 -20.51
CA ASP A 469 13.58 -9.60 -21.15
C ASP A 469 14.46 -8.87 -20.11
N ASN A 470 15.36 -8.00 -20.57
CA ASN A 470 16.25 -7.24 -19.72
C ASN A 470 15.53 -6.24 -18.78
N ARG A 471 14.29 -5.87 -19.10
CA ARG A 471 13.42 -4.99 -18.31
C ARG A 471 12.50 -5.76 -17.36
N GLY A 472 12.57 -7.10 -17.33
CA GLY A 472 11.79 -7.96 -16.45
C GLY A 472 10.36 -8.24 -16.92
N ARG A 473 10.05 -7.97 -18.21
CA ARG A 473 8.77 -8.33 -18.83
C ARG A 473 8.84 -9.76 -19.35
N ILE A 474 7.72 -10.47 -19.32
CA ILE A 474 7.66 -11.86 -19.80
C ILE A 474 7.95 -11.92 -21.29
N ALA A 475 9.09 -12.50 -21.68
CA ALA A 475 9.47 -12.68 -23.08
C ALA A 475 8.88 -13.98 -23.68
N SER A 476 8.76 -15.04 -22.87
CA SER A 476 8.06 -16.25 -23.30
C SER A 476 7.41 -17.01 -22.15
N ILE A 477 6.36 -17.75 -22.49
CA ILE A 477 5.71 -18.72 -21.60
C ILE A 477 5.67 -20.06 -22.34
N THR A 478 6.13 -21.14 -21.69
CA THR A 478 6.10 -22.50 -22.22
C THR A 478 5.25 -23.38 -21.30
N ASP A 479 4.21 -24.02 -21.83
CA ASP A 479 3.31 -24.91 -21.07
C ASP A 479 3.84 -26.34 -20.97
N HIS A 480 3.10 -27.21 -20.26
CA HIS A 480 3.43 -28.63 -20.08
C HIS A 480 3.48 -29.39 -21.41
N ALA A 481 2.75 -28.99 -22.43
CA ALA A 481 2.75 -29.56 -23.77
C ALA A 481 3.89 -29.02 -24.66
N LYS A 482 4.86 -28.32 -24.06
CA LYS A 482 6.00 -27.63 -24.73
C LYS A 482 5.54 -26.58 -25.76
N LYS A 483 4.31 -26.09 -25.63
CA LYS A 483 3.81 -25.03 -26.49
C LYS A 483 4.31 -23.68 -25.97
N VAL A 484 4.89 -22.89 -26.86
CA VAL A 484 5.53 -21.60 -26.51
C VAL A 484 4.65 -20.46 -26.98
N VAL A 485 4.45 -19.48 -26.12
CA VAL A 485 3.95 -18.13 -26.45
C VAL A 485 5.11 -17.16 -26.28
N LYS A 486 5.46 -16.40 -27.31
CA LYS A 486 6.47 -15.34 -27.27
C LYS A 486 5.78 -13.99 -27.26
N ILE A 487 6.31 -13.06 -26.47
CA ILE A 487 5.74 -11.73 -26.32
C ILE A 487 6.84 -10.70 -26.59
N GLU A 488 6.57 -9.77 -27.51
CA GLU A 488 7.40 -8.60 -27.77
C GLU A 488 6.65 -7.36 -27.29
N TYR A 489 7.39 -6.33 -26.91
CA TYR A 489 6.84 -5.11 -26.34
C TYR A 489 7.30 -3.91 -27.14
N GLU A 490 6.41 -2.94 -27.30
CA GLU A 490 6.81 -1.67 -27.84
C GLU A 490 7.59 -0.85 -26.78
N ASP A 491 8.47 0.03 -27.25
CA ASP A 491 9.44 0.70 -26.37
C ASP A 491 8.86 1.87 -25.58
N ARG A 492 7.81 2.50 -26.09
CA ARG A 492 7.28 3.75 -25.55
C ARG A 492 6.49 3.56 -24.25
N PHE A 493 5.58 2.58 -24.24
CA PHE A 493 4.69 2.30 -23.11
C PHE A 493 5.03 0.99 -22.40
N GLY A 494 5.93 0.18 -22.98
CA GLY A 494 6.26 -1.14 -22.48
C GLY A 494 5.10 -2.14 -22.58
N LYS A 495 4.12 -1.88 -23.43
CA LYS A 495 2.95 -2.75 -23.64
C LYS A 495 3.24 -3.81 -24.70
N PRO A 496 2.60 -5.00 -24.64
CA PRO A 496 2.78 -6.04 -25.64
C PRO A 496 2.40 -5.54 -27.04
N SER A 497 3.34 -5.59 -27.98
CA SER A 497 3.12 -5.21 -29.39
C SER A 497 2.95 -6.42 -30.29
N VAL A 498 3.61 -7.54 -29.97
CA VAL A 498 3.49 -8.79 -30.70
C VAL A 498 3.31 -9.94 -29.71
N VAL A 499 2.29 -10.77 -29.94
CA VAL A 499 2.13 -12.05 -29.26
C VAL A 499 2.16 -13.13 -30.32
N HIS A 500 3.21 -13.94 -30.32
CA HIS A 500 3.47 -14.96 -31.32
C HIS A 500 3.42 -16.36 -30.71
N ARG A 501 2.70 -17.25 -31.38
CA ARG A 501 2.71 -18.67 -31.10
C ARG A 501 3.23 -19.45 -32.30
N PRO A 502 4.46 -20.01 -32.23
CA PRO A 502 5.04 -20.76 -33.32
C PRO A 502 4.13 -21.91 -33.81
N GLY A 503 3.98 -22.02 -35.13
CA GLY A 503 3.13 -23.03 -35.78
C GLY A 503 1.62 -22.74 -35.70
N LEU A 504 1.18 -21.61 -35.16
CA LEU A 504 -0.23 -21.26 -35.08
C LEU A 504 -0.52 -19.85 -35.64
N GLY A 505 0.16 -18.80 -35.17
CA GLY A 505 -0.08 -17.46 -35.68
C GLY A 505 0.48 -16.34 -34.79
N THR A 506 0.15 -15.11 -35.16
CA THR A 506 0.65 -13.88 -34.53
C THR A 506 -0.48 -12.87 -34.34
N ILE A 507 -0.52 -12.26 -33.16
CA ILE A 507 -1.34 -11.08 -32.85
C ILE A 507 -0.40 -9.87 -32.78
N LYS A 508 -0.74 -8.78 -33.50
CA LYS A 508 -0.03 -7.50 -33.42
C LYS A 508 -0.94 -6.43 -32.87
N VAL A 509 -0.43 -5.60 -31.98
CA VAL A 509 -1.14 -4.51 -31.34
C VAL A 509 -0.39 -3.21 -31.58
N ALA A 510 -1.08 -2.20 -32.10
CA ALA A 510 -0.59 -0.83 -32.23
C ALA A 510 -1.27 0.05 -31.17
N TYR A 511 -0.54 1.07 -30.68
CA TYR A 511 -1.00 1.98 -29.65
C TYR A 511 -1.00 3.42 -30.13
N LYS A 512 -2.00 4.20 -29.71
CA LYS A 512 -2.09 5.64 -29.88
C LYS A 512 -1.02 6.38 -29.07
N SER A 513 -0.91 7.68 -29.29
CA SER A 513 0.05 8.53 -28.56
C SER A 513 -0.18 8.59 -27.04
N ASN A 514 -1.39 8.32 -26.58
CA ASN A 514 -1.76 8.26 -25.16
C ASN A 514 -1.65 6.86 -24.54
N GLY A 515 -1.19 5.85 -25.32
CA GLY A 515 -1.06 4.47 -24.85
C GLY A 515 -2.32 3.60 -24.98
N ASP A 516 -3.44 4.14 -25.49
CA ASP A 516 -4.62 3.34 -25.81
C ASP A 516 -4.38 2.45 -27.03
N ILE A 517 -5.09 1.34 -27.10
CA ILE A 517 -5.05 0.47 -28.27
C ILE A 517 -5.62 1.23 -29.49
N ASP A 518 -4.83 1.32 -30.54
CA ASP A 518 -5.25 1.86 -31.82
C ASP A 518 -5.78 0.76 -32.74
N LYS A 519 -5.00 -0.29 -32.94
CA LYS A 519 -5.33 -1.39 -33.84
C LYS A 519 -4.84 -2.72 -33.33
N VAL A 520 -5.68 -3.76 -33.47
CA VAL A 520 -5.30 -5.16 -33.29
C VAL A 520 -5.46 -5.89 -34.61
N SER A 521 -4.41 -6.60 -35.03
CA SER A 521 -4.42 -7.42 -36.23
C SER A 521 -3.91 -8.83 -35.93
N SER A 522 -4.44 -9.83 -36.56
CA SER A 522 -4.02 -11.23 -36.41
C SER A 522 -4.22 -11.97 -37.71
N ASN A 523 -3.28 -12.87 -38.06
CA ASN A 523 -3.41 -13.73 -39.23
C ASN A 523 -4.29 -14.98 -38.95
N GLU A 524 -4.42 -15.39 -37.65
CA GLU A 524 -5.20 -16.56 -37.22
C GLU A 524 -6.14 -16.22 -36.03
N GLY A 525 -6.49 -14.97 -35.90
CA GLY A 525 -7.35 -14.30 -34.96
C GLY A 525 -7.86 -15.08 -33.73
N PRO A 526 -9.08 -15.68 -33.80
CA PRO A 526 -9.70 -16.29 -32.64
C PRO A 526 -8.93 -17.50 -32.09
N THR A 527 -8.28 -18.31 -32.97
CA THR A 527 -7.56 -19.51 -32.59
C THR A 527 -6.30 -19.18 -31.79
N VAL A 528 -5.51 -18.18 -32.20
CA VAL A 528 -4.33 -17.72 -31.44
C VAL A 528 -4.77 -17.16 -30.10
N ALA A 529 -5.81 -16.32 -30.05
CA ALA A 529 -6.30 -15.73 -28.83
C ALA A 529 -6.75 -16.79 -27.80
N MET A 530 -7.50 -17.80 -28.23
CA MET A 530 -7.93 -18.90 -27.35
C MET A 530 -6.75 -19.70 -26.79
N GLN A 531 -5.76 -20.01 -27.61
CA GLN A 531 -4.60 -20.78 -27.19
C GLN A 531 -3.68 -20.01 -26.23
N VAL A 532 -3.51 -18.71 -26.46
CA VAL A 532 -2.78 -17.83 -25.55
C VAL A 532 -3.53 -17.72 -24.23
N ALA A 533 -4.86 -17.51 -24.25
CA ALA A 533 -5.70 -17.50 -23.05
C ALA A 533 -5.60 -18.82 -22.26
N SER A 534 -5.63 -19.98 -22.95
CA SER A 534 -5.45 -21.29 -22.31
C SER A 534 -4.09 -21.41 -21.58
N THR A 535 -3.00 -20.92 -22.20
CA THR A 535 -1.68 -20.93 -21.56
C THR A 535 -1.64 -20.08 -20.29
N PHE A 536 -2.27 -18.90 -20.30
CA PHE A 536 -2.38 -18.05 -19.11
C PHE A 536 -3.31 -18.63 -18.04
N ASN A 537 -4.43 -19.24 -18.43
CA ASN A 537 -5.33 -19.90 -17.49
C ASN A 537 -4.63 -21.06 -16.76
N ASN A 538 -3.86 -21.88 -17.48
CA ASN A 538 -3.04 -22.93 -16.86
C ASN A 538 -2.04 -22.37 -15.84
N LEU A 539 -1.43 -21.21 -16.14
CA LEU A 539 -0.55 -20.52 -15.18
C LEU A 539 -1.33 -20.06 -13.94
N LEU A 540 -2.50 -19.44 -14.13
CA LEU A 540 -3.35 -18.99 -13.02
C LEU A 540 -3.81 -20.14 -12.14
N ASP A 541 -4.19 -21.28 -12.71
CA ASP A 541 -4.56 -22.48 -11.98
C ASP A 541 -3.41 -23.01 -11.11
N ILE A 542 -2.18 -22.97 -11.62
CA ILE A 542 -0.98 -23.37 -10.87
C ILE A 542 -0.68 -22.35 -9.75
N LEU A 543 -0.89 -21.06 -10.00
CA LEU A 543 -0.61 -19.99 -9.04
C LEU A 543 -1.68 -19.88 -7.94
N SER A 544 -2.92 -20.33 -8.20
CA SER A 544 -4.07 -20.19 -7.30
C SER A 544 -3.79 -20.62 -5.85
N PRO A 545 -3.10 -21.76 -5.57
CA PRO A 545 -2.78 -22.13 -4.19
C PRO A 545 -1.86 -21.13 -3.48
N ALA A 546 -0.95 -20.46 -4.19
CA ALA A 546 -0.07 -19.46 -3.61
C ALA A 546 -0.81 -18.15 -3.29
N THR A 547 -1.80 -17.79 -4.14
CA THR A 547 -2.63 -16.60 -3.92
C THR A 547 -3.64 -16.79 -2.79
N ALA A 548 -3.93 -18.02 -2.37
CA ALA A 548 -4.75 -18.32 -1.19
C ALA A 548 -4.13 -17.83 0.14
N GLU A 549 -2.85 -17.39 0.11
CA GLU A 549 -2.20 -16.67 1.22
C GLU A 549 -2.90 -15.33 1.50
N VAL A 550 -3.46 -14.71 0.47
CA VAL A 550 -4.17 -13.44 0.59
C VAL A 550 -5.52 -13.66 1.29
N TYR A 551 -5.82 -12.81 2.25
CA TYR A 551 -7.04 -12.83 3.04
C TYR A 551 -8.26 -12.47 2.15
N ASN A 552 -8.93 -13.48 1.60
CA ASN A 552 -10.21 -13.30 0.92
C ASN A 552 -11.36 -13.39 1.90
#